data_b8b1247729c90695792019033fb87809
#
_entry.id   b8b1247729c90695792019033fb87809
#
_cell.length_a   1.000
_cell.length_b   1.000
_cell.length_c   1.000
_cell.angle_alpha   90.00
_cell.angle_beta   90.00
_cell.angle_gamma   90.00
#
_symmetry.space_group_name_H-M   'P 1'
#
loop_
_entity.id
_entity.type
_entity.pdbx_description
1 polymer ?
#
loop_
_entity_poly.entity_id
_entity_poly.type
_entity_poly.pdbx_seq_one_letter_code
_entity_poly.pdbx_strand_id
1 'polypeptide(L)' 'MEMFRNEDKCLVRSTRTSTFVEGEVLDFEYRKKLTVVINKSVKIGMIWNGKMYEGRSAGLDFLSDGPLVTKTQAGIRG' A
#
# COMPACT_ATOMS: atom_id res chain seq x y z
N MET A 1 25.20 -4.85 0.93
CA MET A 1 24.02 -4.67 0.07
C MET A 1 22.80 -4.37 0.87
N GLU A 2 22.00 -3.43 0.42
CA GLU A 2 20.76 -3.07 1.09
C GLU A 2 19.56 -3.65 0.35
N MET A 3 18.59 -4.07 1.10
CA MET A 3 17.36 -4.61 0.55
C MET A 3 16.18 -3.96 1.24
N PHE A 4 15.10 -3.79 0.49
CA PHE A 4 13.85 -3.31 1.03
C PHE A 4 12.82 -4.41 0.95
N ARG A 5 12.12 -4.61 2.05
CA ARG A 5 11.03 -5.59 2.12
C ARG A 5 9.77 -4.85 2.51
N ASN A 6 8.66 -5.27 1.94
CA ASN A 6 7.37 -4.71 2.28
C ASN A 6 6.43 -5.82 2.72
N GLU A 7 5.44 -5.43 3.52
CA GLU A 7 4.42 -6.36 3.95
C GLU A 7 3.56 -6.75 2.76
N ASP A 8 2.97 -7.95 2.82
CA ASP A 8 2.04 -8.40 1.78
C ASP A 8 0.67 -7.75 1.95
N LYS A 9 0.44 -7.06 3.04
CA LYS A 9 -0.83 -6.44 3.34
C LYS A 9 -0.62 -5.02 3.83
N CYS A 10 -1.61 -4.18 3.64
CA CYS A 10 -1.58 -2.83 4.16
C CYS A 10 -3.00 -2.36 4.46
N LEU A 11 -3.10 -1.29 5.25
CA LEU A 11 -4.40 -0.70 5.57
C LEU A 11 -4.74 0.35 4.53
N VAL A 12 -5.96 0.29 4.06
CA VAL A 12 -6.50 1.24 3.08
C VAL A 12 -7.70 1.91 3.72
N ARG A 13 -7.74 3.23 3.67
CA ARG A 13 -8.84 3.98 4.24
C ARG A 13 -9.75 4.51 3.13
N SER A 14 -11.05 4.24 3.29
CA SER A 14 -12.05 4.86 2.42
C SER A 14 -12.30 6.27 2.93
N THR A 15 -12.15 7.26 2.06
CA THR A 15 -12.35 8.66 2.48
C THR A 15 -13.81 8.94 2.78
N ARG A 16 -14.71 8.20 2.17
CA ARG A 16 -16.13 8.42 2.35
C ARG A 16 -16.60 8.00 3.75
N THR A 17 -16.12 6.86 4.24
CA THR A 17 -16.58 6.32 5.51
C THR A 17 -15.54 6.45 6.62
N SER A 18 -14.33 6.85 6.28
CA SER A 18 -13.18 6.92 7.21
C SER A 18 -12.91 5.56 7.85
N THR A 19 -13.23 4.48 7.16
CA THR A 19 -13.05 3.13 7.66
C THR A 19 -11.80 2.52 7.05
N PHE A 20 -11.02 1.81 7.86
CA PHE A 20 -9.83 1.11 7.39
C PHE A 20 -10.18 -0.32 7.00
N VAL A 21 -9.62 -0.76 5.88
CA VAL A 21 -9.80 -2.12 5.40
C VAL A 21 -8.42 -2.67 5.07
N GLU A 22 -8.18 -3.92 5.41
CA GLU A 22 -6.92 -4.56 5.06
C GLU A 22 -6.96 -5.00 3.61
N GLY A 23 -5.95 -4.59 2.84
CA GLY A 23 -5.81 -4.99 1.45
C GLY A 23 -4.57 -5.84 1.24
N GLU A 24 -4.63 -6.75 0.27
CA GLU A 24 -3.47 -7.54 -0.11
C GLU A 24 -2.69 -6.79 -1.17
N VAL A 25 -1.38 -6.65 -0.98
CA VAL A 25 -0.52 -5.94 -1.90
C VAL A 25 -0.18 -6.82 -3.09
N LEU A 26 -0.57 -6.39 -4.27
CA LEU A 26 -0.25 -7.10 -5.50
C LEU A 26 0.98 -6.54 -6.18
N ASP A 27 1.13 -5.21 -6.13
CA ASP A 27 2.25 -4.53 -6.77
C ASP A 27 2.55 -3.30 -5.96
N PHE A 28 3.83 -3.01 -5.79
CA PHE A 28 4.23 -1.88 -4.97
C PHE A 28 5.55 -1.32 -5.44
N GLU A 29 5.57 -0.01 -5.68
CA GLU A 29 6.80 0.72 -5.94
C GLU A 29 6.85 1.87 -4.94
N TYR A 30 7.85 1.86 -4.09
CA TYR A 30 7.98 2.81 -3.01
C TYR A 30 7.91 4.24 -3.52
N ARG A 31 6.95 4.99 -2.98
CA ARG A 31 6.69 6.38 -3.33
C ARG A 31 6.36 6.57 -4.81
N LYS A 32 5.83 5.56 -5.46
CA LYS A 32 5.38 5.67 -6.85
C LYS A 32 3.97 5.15 -7.01
N LYS A 33 3.76 3.87 -6.77
CA LYS A 33 2.44 3.28 -6.96
C LYS A 33 2.22 2.11 -6.02
N LEU A 34 0.96 1.79 -5.83
CA LEU A 34 0.56 0.67 -5.00
C LEU A 34 -0.71 0.08 -5.57
N THR A 35 -0.74 -1.23 -5.76
CA THR A 35 -1.94 -1.94 -6.18
C THR A 35 -2.32 -2.93 -5.10
N VAL A 36 -3.55 -2.84 -4.62
CA VAL A 36 -4.04 -3.73 -3.57
C VAL A 36 -5.37 -4.35 -3.98
N VAL A 37 -5.68 -5.47 -3.35
CA VAL A 37 -6.97 -6.12 -3.50
C VAL A 37 -7.66 -6.16 -2.15
N ILE A 38 -8.90 -5.71 -2.12
CA ILE A 38 -9.72 -5.71 -0.92
C ILE A 38 -10.79 -6.78 -1.08
N ASN A 39 -11.01 -7.56 -0.02
CA ASN A 39 -12.02 -8.62 -0.01
C ASN A 39 -11.82 -9.62 -1.14
N LYS A 40 -10.58 -9.79 -1.58
CA LYS A 40 -10.20 -10.74 -2.63
C LYS A 40 -10.88 -10.51 -3.98
N SER A 41 -11.54 -9.38 -4.14
CA SER A 41 -12.25 -9.12 -5.40
C SER A 41 -12.13 -7.69 -5.90
N VAL A 42 -11.85 -6.72 -5.05
CA VAL A 42 -11.77 -5.33 -5.46
C VAL A 42 -10.32 -4.91 -5.60
N LYS A 43 -9.89 -4.67 -6.82
CA LYS A 43 -8.53 -4.26 -7.11
C LYS A 43 -8.47 -2.74 -7.21
N ILE A 44 -7.55 -2.14 -6.46
CA ILE A 44 -7.41 -0.69 -6.42
C ILE A 44 -5.99 -0.31 -6.80
N GLY A 45 -5.85 0.49 -7.85
CA GLY A 45 -4.57 1.06 -8.23
C GLY A 45 -4.43 2.43 -7.60
N MET A 46 -3.34 2.65 -6.88
CA MET A 46 -3.08 3.90 -6.19
C MET A 46 -1.76 4.50 -6.61
N ILE A 47 -1.69 5.83 -6.57
CA ILE A 47 -0.52 6.59 -6.99
C ILE A 47 -0.05 7.44 -5.81
N TRP A 48 1.25 7.55 -5.64
CA TRP A 48 1.85 8.38 -4.60
C TRP A 48 1.62 9.85 -4.91
N ASN A 49 1.05 10.57 -3.94
CA ASN A 49 0.73 11.99 -4.14
C ASN A 49 1.68 12.94 -3.40
N GLY A 50 2.76 12.42 -2.85
CA GLY A 50 3.71 13.19 -2.05
C GLY A 50 3.59 12.95 -0.55
N LYS A 51 2.49 12.39 -0.11
CA LYS A 51 2.25 12.09 1.30
C LYS A 51 1.76 10.68 1.51
N MET A 52 0.94 10.18 0.61
CA MET A 52 0.35 8.84 0.72
C MET A 52 -0.09 8.38 -0.64
N TYR A 53 -0.50 7.11 -0.71
CA TYR A 53 -1.05 6.57 -1.95
C TYR A 53 -2.52 6.86 -2.00
N GLU A 54 -3.01 7.31 -3.15
CA GLU A 54 -4.43 7.55 -3.32
C GLU A 54 -4.91 6.95 -4.62
N GLY A 55 -6.13 6.46 -4.62
CA GLY A 55 -6.72 5.87 -5.79
C GLY A 55 -8.22 5.89 -5.70
N ARG A 56 -8.85 5.46 -6.78
CA ARG A 56 -10.30 5.45 -6.86
C ARG A 56 -10.76 4.12 -7.45
N SER A 57 -11.79 3.57 -6.89
CA SER A 57 -12.41 2.36 -7.40
C SER A 57 -13.89 2.40 -7.08
N ALA A 58 -14.71 2.03 -8.09
CA ALA A 58 -16.17 1.99 -7.94
C ALA A 58 -16.77 3.29 -7.40
N GLY A 59 -16.20 4.43 -7.79
CA GLY A 59 -16.71 5.73 -7.35
C GLY A 59 -16.29 6.14 -5.96
N LEU A 60 -15.45 5.35 -5.30
CA LEU A 60 -14.95 5.67 -3.97
C LEU A 60 -13.47 6.01 -4.04
N ASP A 61 -13.06 6.96 -3.20
CA ASP A 61 -11.67 7.34 -3.08
C ASP A 61 -11.04 6.59 -1.91
N PHE A 62 -9.82 6.12 -2.13
CA PHE A 62 -9.09 5.38 -1.11
C PHE A 62 -7.73 6.00 -0.88
N LEU A 63 -7.27 5.96 0.37
CA LEU A 63 -5.96 6.45 0.76
C LEU A 63 -5.24 5.36 1.54
N SER A 64 -3.93 5.31 1.42
CA SER A 64 -3.13 4.36 2.17
C SER A 64 -1.73 4.91 2.39
N ASP A 65 -1.17 4.63 3.55
CA ASP A 65 0.24 4.91 3.80
C ASP A 65 1.13 3.89 3.12
N GLY A 66 0.53 2.86 2.53
CA GLY A 66 1.26 1.80 1.89
C GLY A 66 1.61 0.69 2.87
N PRO A 67 2.23 -0.37 2.38
CA PRO A 67 2.68 -1.45 3.25
C PRO A 67 3.88 -0.99 4.06
N LEU A 68 4.09 -1.64 5.19
CA LEU A 68 5.25 -1.36 6.00
C LEU A 68 6.48 -1.78 5.23
N VAL A 69 7.42 -0.87 5.05
CA VAL A 69 8.66 -1.15 4.33
C VAL A 69 9.80 -1.22 5.33
N THR A 70 10.51 -2.33 5.30
CA THR A 70 11.65 -2.54 6.17
C THR A 70 12.92 -2.57 5.35
N LYS A 71 13.88 -1.78 5.74
CA LYS A 71 15.19 -1.77 5.11
C LYS A 71 16.06 -2.82 5.80
N THR A 72 16.62 -3.71 5.01
CA THR A 72 17.49 -4.77 5.52
C THR A 72 18.83 -4.67 4.84
N GLN A 73 19.91 -4.79 5.62
CA GLN A 73 21.26 -4.83 5.08
C GLN A 73 21.80 -6.23 5.20
N ALA A 74 22.21 -6.79 4.07
CA ALA A 74 22.75 -8.13 4.06
C ALA A 74 24.09 -8.16 4.82
N GLY A 75 24.26 -9.17 5.64
CA GLY A 75 25.48 -9.33 6.41
C GLY A 75 25.56 -8.51 7.65
N ILE A 76 24.56 -7.74 7.93
CA ILE A 76 24.53 -6.95 9.13
C ILE A 76 23.63 -7.59 10.14
N ARG A 77 24.12 -7.67 11.33
CA ARG A 77 23.33 -8.08 12.31
C ARG A 77 23.21 -7.00 13.23
N GLY A 78 22.26 -6.61 13.43
CA GLY A 78 21.83 -5.66 14.30
C GLY A 78 22.56 -4.58 14.83
#